data_e7aa83ac98fd10c7b5df391618917485
#
_entry.id   e7aa83ac98fd10c7b5df391618917485
#
_cell.length_a   1.000
_cell.length_b   1.000
_cell.length_c   1.000
_cell.angle_alpha   90.00
_cell.angle_beta   90.00
_cell.angle_gamma   90.00
#
_symmetry.space_group_name_H-M   'P 1'
#
loop_
_entity.id
_entity.type
_entity.pdbx_description
1 polymer ?
#
loop_
_entity_poly.entity_id
_entity_poly.type
_entity_poly.pdbx_seq_one_letter_code
_entity_poly.pdbx_strand_id
1 'polypeptide(L)'
;MDEIVTHKDTPTVLTDIPRYSAPPEPMDRALDRPRIPPLNIVLLLLTFLTTSTAGAYMNGEEVSILHPFHAMVALTSGFSFSIPLMMILFAHEMGHYLTSRYHKVDASLPYFIPAPPSLFIIGTFGAFIRMREPARTRRVMFDIGAAGPWAGVLLAIPAVIIGLYLSDVTPLDKSAGGLELGNSLLFLGLSHIVLHVDPTTVNVNLNPIAFAGWLGLFVTTLNLLPVGQLDGGHVIYALFPRKHRTISVLFVISCVLMVLVPLALGDNFWWGWMLWAVLSLGLGLGHPSTIDRDTPLNPRRAFAAWATVALFIVTFSPVPLSIVQPEAAVPTQEDNSHSQEIIHSVPQYDQMLRQIGRIKI
;
A
#
# COMPACT_ATOMS: atom_id res chain seq x y z
N MET A 1 63.23 -27.23 63.97
CA MET A 1 63.39 -27.35 62.51
C MET A 1 61.93 -27.41 62.01
N ASP A 2 61.40 -26.26 61.71
CA ASP A 2 59.98 -26.10 61.43
C ASP A 2 59.76 -26.13 59.94
N GLU A 3 58.87 -27.02 59.47
CA GLU A 3 58.45 -27.11 58.08
C GLU A 3 57.33 -26.07 57.86
N ILE A 4 57.62 -25.13 56.99
CA ILE A 4 56.67 -24.15 56.52
C ILE A 4 55.82 -24.79 55.40
N VAL A 5 54.56 -25.09 55.66
CA VAL A 5 53.58 -25.50 54.68
C VAL A 5 52.97 -24.24 54.02
N THR A 6 53.36 -23.96 52.79
CA THR A 6 52.76 -22.92 51.97
C THR A 6 51.44 -23.38 51.39
N HIS A 7 50.34 -22.82 51.84
CA HIS A 7 49.01 -22.91 51.19
C HIS A 7 49.05 -22.12 49.90
N LYS A 8 48.87 -22.84 48.77
CA LYS A 8 48.63 -22.24 47.45
C LYS A 8 47.15 -21.88 47.35
N ASP A 9 46.82 -20.59 47.42
CA ASP A 9 45.48 -20.06 47.17
C ASP A 9 45.15 -20.27 45.69
N THR A 10 44.19 -21.15 45.40
CA THR A 10 43.59 -21.29 44.08
C THR A 10 42.51 -20.21 43.94
N PRO A 11 42.55 -19.32 42.97
CA PRO A 11 41.49 -18.35 42.78
C PRO A 11 40.21 -19.06 42.38
N THR A 12 39.20 -19.00 43.25
CA THR A 12 37.83 -19.41 42.94
C THR A 12 37.26 -18.42 41.90
N VAL A 13 37.31 -18.81 40.63
CA VAL A 13 36.59 -18.10 39.59
C VAL A 13 35.12 -18.38 39.82
N LEU A 14 34.45 -17.43 40.48
CA LEU A 14 32.97 -17.33 40.53
C LEU A 14 32.51 -17.02 39.06
N THR A 15 32.18 -18.07 38.34
CA THR A 15 31.40 -17.90 37.11
C THR A 15 29.97 -17.59 37.49
N ASP A 16 29.69 -16.31 37.71
CA ASP A 16 28.32 -15.77 37.64
C ASP A 16 27.86 -15.88 36.20
N ILE A 17 27.52 -17.08 35.79
CA ILE A 17 26.69 -17.27 34.60
C ILE A 17 25.29 -16.79 35.02
N PRO A 18 24.75 -15.70 34.45
CA PRO A 18 23.37 -15.34 34.70
C PRO A 18 22.53 -16.56 34.37
N ARG A 19 21.87 -17.16 35.38
CA ARG A 19 20.87 -18.20 35.14
C ARG A 19 19.84 -17.59 34.22
N TYR A 20 19.87 -17.97 32.96
CA TYR A 20 18.82 -17.69 31.99
C TYR A 20 17.54 -18.28 32.61
N SER A 21 16.77 -17.43 33.28
CA SER A 21 15.44 -17.82 33.73
C SER A 21 14.69 -18.24 32.47
N ALA A 22 14.28 -19.50 32.43
CA ALA A 22 13.43 -20.00 31.36
C ALA A 22 12.33 -18.97 31.11
N PRO A 23 12.07 -18.61 29.85
CA PRO A 23 10.98 -17.70 29.54
C PRO A 23 9.72 -18.23 30.25
N PRO A 24 8.92 -17.36 30.90
CA PRO A 24 7.71 -17.79 31.56
C PRO A 24 6.93 -18.69 30.61
N GLU A 25 6.49 -19.86 31.10
CA GLU A 25 5.65 -20.76 30.32
C GLU A 25 4.59 -19.94 29.61
N PRO A 26 4.27 -20.23 28.36
CA PRO A 26 3.23 -19.51 27.67
C PRO A 26 1.98 -19.63 28.54
N MET A 27 1.66 -18.54 29.21
CA MET A 27 0.44 -18.41 29.98
C MET A 27 -0.64 -18.80 28.98
N ASP A 28 -1.30 -19.92 29.23
CA ASP A 28 -2.44 -20.39 28.42
C ASP A 28 -3.56 -19.37 28.64
N ARG A 29 -3.35 -18.17 28.06
CA ARG A 29 -4.41 -17.19 27.91
C ARG A 29 -5.36 -17.87 26.94
N ALA A 30 -6.35 -18.57 27.55
CA ALA A 30 -7.55 -18.97 26.84
C ALA A 30 -7.86 -17.82 25.92
N LEU A 31 -7.81 -18.08 24.60
CA LEU A 31 -8.00 -17.06 23.57
C LEU A 31 -9.42 -16.53 23.79
N ASP A 32 -9.57 -15.56 24.69
CA ASP A 32 -10.82 -14.87 24.94
C ASP A 32 -11.35 -14.45 23.57
N ARG A 33 -12.60 -14.77 23.34
CA ARG A 33 -13.29 -14.39 22.10
C ARG A 33 -13.00 -12.90 21.90
N PRO A 34 -12.39 -12.47 20.80
CA PRO A 34 -11.99 -11.09 20.63
C PRO A 34 -13.24 -10.23 20.75
N ARG A 35 -13.36 -9.47 21.85
CA ARG A 35 -14.35 -8.41 21.94
C ARG A 35 -13.94 -7.40 20.86
N ILE A 36 -14.80 -7.17 19.87
CA ILE A 36 -14.54 -6.18 18.84
C ILE A 36 -14.54 -4.81 19.52
N PRO A 37 -13.41 -4.10 19.59
CA PRO A 37 -13.38 -2.80 20.22
C PRO A 37 -14.28 -1.83 19.42
N PRO A 38 -15.09 -1.00 20.08
CA PRO A 38 -16.00 -0.08 19.38
C PRO A 38 -15.25 0.88 18.43
N LEU A 39 -14.01 1.22 18.75
CA LEU A 39 -13.16 2.06 17.92
C LEU A 39 -12.93 1.45 16.50
N ASN A 40 -12.69 0.15 16.40
CA ASN A 40 -12.50 -0.51 15.09
C ASN A 40 -13.76 -0.41 14.22
N ILE A 41 -14.95 -0.54 14.84
CA ILE A 41 -16.24 -0.40 14.13
C ILE A 41 -16.44 1.05 13.68
N VAL A 42 -16.22 2.01 14.56
CA VAL A 42 -16.38 3.45 14.25
C VAL A 42 -15.43 3.85 13.11
N LEU A 43 -14.16 3.45 13.18
CA LEU A 43 -13.19 3.76 12.13
C LEU A 43 -13.54 3.08 10.80
N LEU A 44 -14.03 1.84 10.82
CA LEU A 44 -14.51 1.15 9.62
C LEU A 44 -15.67 1.90 8.95
N LEU A 45 -16.68 2.29 9.74
CA LEU A 45 -17.85 3.02 9.24
C LEU A 45 -17.49 4.42 8.72
N LEU A 46 -16.61 5.14 9.43
CA LEU A 46 -16.11 6.44 8.98
C LEU A 46 -15.31 6.32 7.69
N THR A 47 -14.45 5.30 7.58
CA THR A 47 -13.68 5.06 6.36
C THR A 47 -14.60 4.66 5.20
N PHE A 48 -15.62 3.84 5.45
CA PHE A 48 -16.61 3.53 4.43
C PHE A 48 -17.36 4.79 3.96
N LEU A 49 -17.72 5.68 4.87
CA LEU A 49 -18.37 6.97 4.54
C LEU A 49 -17.44 7.85 3.70
N THR A 50 -16.19 8.04 4.13
CA THR A 50 -15.24 8.90 3.41
C THR A 50 -14.85 8.34 2.04
N THR A 51 -14.69 7.01 1.90
CA THR A 51 -14.44 6.37 0.60
C THR A 51 -15.67 6.40 -0.30
N SER A 52 -16.90 6.28 0.24
CA SER A 52 -18.14 6.46 -0.53
C SER A 52 -18.30 7.89 -1.03
N THR A 53 -17.93 8.88 -0.21
CA THR A 53 -17.90 10.28 -0.64
C THR A 53 -16.89 10.49 -1.77
N ALA A 54 -15.70 9.91 -1.65
CA ALA A 54 -14.68 9.96 -2.71
C ALA A 54 -15.20 9.35 -4.03
N GLY A 55 -15.84 8.17 -3.94
CA GLY A 55 -16.46 7.52 -5.11
C GLY A 55 -17.60 8.31 -5.71
N ALA A 56 -18.42 9.00 -4.90
CA ALA A 56 -19.45 9.90 -5.39
C ALA A 56 -18.87 11.06 -6.20
N TYR A 57 -17.80 11.70 -5.70
CA TYR A 57 -17.08 12.75 -6.44
C TYR A 57 -16.50 12.26 -7.77
N MET A 58 -15.98 11.01 -7.82
CA MET A 58 -15.52 10.41 -9.08
C MET A 58 -16.63 10.23 -10.11
N ASN A 59 -17.86 10.02 -9.65
CA ASN A 59 -19.05 9.93 -10.50
C ASN A 59 -19.67 11.31 -10.82
N GLY A 60 -19.03 12.42 -10.40
CA GLY A 60 -19.49 13.78 -10.63
C GLY A 60 -20.63 14.24 -9.70
N GLU A 61 -20.90 13.48 -8.64
CA GLU A 61 -21.95 13.80 -7.67
C GLU A 61 -21.40 14.68 -6.54
N GLU A 62 -22.15 15.68 -6.12
CA GLU A 62 -21.80 16.51 -4.98
C GLU A 62 -22.47 16.00 -3.70
N VAL A 63 -21.68 15.75 -2.66
CA VAL A 63 -22.16 15.35 -1.34
C VAL A 63 -22.25 16.59 -0.46
N SER A 64 -23.47 17.16 -0.35
CA SER A 64 -23.75 18.35 0.46
C SER A 64 -24.49 18.01 1.74
N ILE A 65 -23.97 18.47 2.88
CA ILE A 65 -24.62 18.31 4.19
C ILE A 65 -25.94 19.09 4.26
N LEU A 66 -26.09 20.17 3.45
CA LEU A 66 -27.28 20.99 3.40
C LEU A 66 -28.49 20.29 2.78
N HIS A 67 -28.25 19.24 1.98
CA HIS A 67 -29.27 18.45 1.30
C HIS A 67 -29.12 16.96 1.63
N PRO A 68 -29.49 16.50 2.84
CA PRO A 68 -29.18 15.15 3.35
C PRO A 68 -29.76 14.02 2.49
N PHE A 69 -30.90 14.22 1.86
CA PHE A 69 -31.48 13.23 0.96
C PHE A 69 -30.64 13.06 -0.31
N HIS A 70 -30.24 14.18 -0.94
CA HIS A 70 -29.33 14.16 -2.10
C HIS A 70 -27.97 13.57 -1.72
N ALA A 71 -27.43 13.95 -0.55
CA ALA A 71 -26.19 13.39 -0.05
C ALA A 71 -26.25 11.84 0.09
N MET A 72 -27.37 11.32 0.58
CA MET A 72 -27.57 9.87 0.72
C MET A 72 -27.61 9.18 -0.64
N VAL A 73 -28.28 9.76 -1.63
CA VAL A 73 -28.33 9.22 -3.00
C VAL A 73 -26.94 9.29 -3.64
N ALA A 74 -26.26 10.44 -3.52
CA ALA A 74 -24.90 10.61 -4.03
C ALA A 74 -23.91 9.62 -3.41
N LEU A 75 -24.00 9.33 -2.10
CA LEU A 75 -23.17 8.34 -1.44
C LEU A 75 -23.35 6.93 -2.01
N THR A 76 -24.57 6.57 -2.44
CA THR A 76 -24.81 5.24 -3.05
C THR A 76 -24.13 5.11 -4.41
N SER A 77 -23.99 6.18 -5.18
CA SER A 77 -23.23 6.15 -6.43
C SER A 77 -21.75 5.84 -6.19
N GLY A 78 -21.20 6.25 -5.03
CA GLY A 78 -19.82 5.98 -4.63
C GLY A 78 -19.55 4.54 -4.18
N PHE A 79 -20.57 3.69 -4.01
CA PHE A 79 -20.40 2.30 -3.57
C PHE A 79 -19.67 1.46 -4.60
N SER A 80 -19.74 1.80 -5.87
CA SER A 80 -18.99 1.15 -6.95
C SER A 80 -17.47 1.24 -6.74
N PHE A 81 -16.99 2.28 -6.07
CA PHE A 81 -15.60 2.46 -5.68
C PHE A 81 -15.32 1.93 -4.26
N SER A 82 -16.14 2.37 -3.28
CA SER A 82 -15.83 2.14 -1.87
C SER A 82 -15.92 0.67 -1.46
N ILE A 83 -16.92 -0.09 -1.98
CA ILE A 83 -17.08 -1.49 -1.62
C ILE A 83 -15.88 -2.33 -2.07
N PRO A 84 -15.45 -2.32 -3.35
CA PRO A 84 -14.28 -3.07 -3.77
C PRO A 84 -13.01 -2.64 -3.02
N LEU A 85 -12.78 -1.34 -2.84
CA LEU A 85 -11.61 -0.84 -2.11
C LEU A 85 -11.58 -1.34 -0.67
N MET A 86 -12.69 -1.19 0.05
CA MET A 86 -12.79 -1.63 1.45
C MET A 86 -12.65 -3.14 1.58
N MET A 87 -13.20 -3.92 0.64
CA MET A 87 -13.03 -5.37 0.62
C MET A 87 -11.57 -5.78 0.41
N ILE A 88 -10.85 -5.11 -0.49
CA ILE A 88 -9.42 -5.36 -0.75
C ILE A 88 -8.59 -5.06 0.49
N LEU A 89 -8.78 -3.87 1.08
CA LEU A 89 -8.08 -3.47 2.30
C LEU A 89 -8.41 -4.39 3.48
N PHE A 90 -9.69 -4.75 3.65
CA PHE A 90 -10.12 -5.66 4.70
C PHE A 90 -9.50 -7.06 4.51
N ALA A 91 -9.48 -7.60 3.30
CA ALA A 91 -8.87 -8.90 3.03
C ALA A 91 -7.37 -8.87 3.30
N HIS A 92 -6.67 -7.79 2.92
CA HIS A 92 -5.25 -7.59 3.19
C HIS A 92 -4.96 -7.67 4.69
N GLU A 93 -5.62 -6.84 5.50
CA GLU A 93 -5.41 -6.81 6.96
C GLU A 93 -5.84 -8.11 7.64
N MET A 94 -6.93 -8.72 7.16
CA MET A 94 -7.38 -10.02 7.67
C MET A 94 -6.41 -11.15 7.32
N GLY A 95 -5.71 -11.06 6.21
CA GLY A 95 -4.61 -11.98 5.88
C GLY A 95 -3.53 -11.98 6.96
N HIS A 96 -3.04 -10.80 7.34
CA HIS A 96 -2.09 -10.65 8.45
C HIS A 96 -2.66 -11.11 9.79
N TYR A 97 -3.89 -10.67 10.11
CA TYR A 97 -4.54 -10.99 11.39
C TYR A 97 -4.75 -12.49 11.57
N LEU A 98 -5.35 -13.16 10.58
CA LEU A 98 -5.64 -14.60 10.67
C LEU A 98 -4.36 -15.42 10.75
N THR A 99 -3.33 -15.04 9.98
CA THR A 99 -2.02 -15.70 10.01
C THR A 99 -1.31 -15.47 11.35
N SER A 100 -1.40 -14.26 11.92
CA SER A 100 -0.90 -13.98 13.27
C SER A 100 -1.58 -14.87 14.31
N ARG A 101 -2.92 -14.98 14.25
CA ARG A 101 -3.70 -15.85 15.14
C ARG A 101 -3.34 -17.32 14.99
N TYR A 102 -3.15 -17.80 13.74
CA TYR A 102 -2.71 -19.16 13.45
C TYR A 102 -1.36 -19.48 14.11
N HIS A 103 -0.42 -18.54 14.08
CA HIS A 103 0.90 -18.66 14.70
C HIS A 103 0.92 -18.28 16.18
N LYS A 104 -0.23 -18.02 16.81
CA LYS A 104 -0.35 -17.59 18.21
C LYS A 104 0.44 -16.31 18.52
N VAL A 105 0.55 -15.41 17.55
CA VAL A 105 1.09 -14.06 17.73
C VAL A 105 -0.08 -13.12 18.01
N ASP A 106 0.00 -12.36 19.12
CA ASP A 106 -1.06 -11.42 19.48
C ASP A 106 -1.06 -10.23 18.53
N ALA A 107 -2.20 -10.02 17.87
CA ALA A 107 -2.42 -8.93 16.94
C ALA A 107 -3.80 -8.30 17.17
N SER A 108 -3.91 -7.01 16.93
CA SER A 108 -5.18 -6.29 16.98
C SER A 108 -6.05 -6.63 15.77
N LEU A 109 -7.35 -6.39 15.89
CA LEU A 109 -8.22 -6.28 14.70
C LEU A 109 -7.78 -5.08 13.84
N PRO A 110 -8.12 -5.07 12.54
CA PRO A 110 -7.78 -3.97 11.63
C PRO A 110 -8.31 -2.62 12.09
N TYR A 111 -7.46 -1.60 12.00
CA TYR A 111 -7.82 -0.19 12.14
C TYR A 111 -7.84 0.44 10.75
N PHE A 112 -8.99 0.93 10.33
CA PHE A 112 -9.14 1.69 9.10
C PHE A 112 -8.93 3.17 9.38
N ILE A 113 -8.21 3.87 8.50
CA ILE A 113 -7.90 5.30 8.69
C ILE A 113 -8.70 6.11 7.70
N PRO A 114 -9.81 6.78 8.13
CA PRO A 114 -10.57 7.65 7.25
C PRO A 114 -9.73 8.87 6.86
N ALA A 115 -9.87 9.33 5.62
CA ALA A 115 -9.27 10.56 5.15
C ALA A 115 -10.36 11.46 4.57
N PRO A 116 -10.34 12.80 4.86
CA PRO A 116 -11.27 13.71 4.23
C PRO A 116 -11.11 13.71 2.70
N PRO A 117 -12.15 13.43 1.90
CA PRO A 117 -12.03 13.38 0.44
C PRO A 117 -11.59 14.72 -0.16
N SER A 118 -11.83 15.83 0.55
CA SER A 118 -11.36 17.17 0.19
C SER A 118 -9.84 17.35 0.21
N LEU A 119 -9.12 16.54 0.99
CA LEU A 119 -7.66 16.56 1.10
C LEU A 119 -7.02 15.36 0.44
N PHE A 120 -7.74 14.24 0.42
CA PHE A 120 -7.21 12.97 -0.07
C PHE A 120 -8.28 12.23 -0.90
N ILE A 121 -8.13 12.30 -2.21
CA ILE A 121 -9.13 11.87 -3.21
C ILE A 121 -9.62 10.42 -3.08
N ILE A 122 -8.86 9.57 -2.37
CA ILE A 122 -9.21 8.15 -2.15
C ILE A 122 -10.18 7.97 -0.98
N GLY A 123 -10.25 8.96 -0.05
CA GLY A 123 -11.09 8.90 1.14
C GLY A 123 -10.55 8.02 2.28
N THR A 124 -9.35 7.48 2.15
CA THR A 124 -8.69 6.68 3.22
C THR A 124 -7.17 6.77 3.11
N PHE A 125 -6.48 6.67 4.24
CA PHE A 125 -5.03 6.42 4.31
C PHE A 125 -4.70 4.92 4.39
N GLY A 126 -5.68 4.04 4.16
CA GLY A 126 -5.53 2.59 4.24
C GLY A 126 -5.99 2.01 5.57
N ALA A 127 -5.47 0.84 5.89
CA ALA A 127 -5.74 0.15 7.14
C ALA A 127 -4.44 -0.47 7.66
N PHE A 128 -4.42 -0.86 8.94
CA PHE A 128 -3.29 -1.57 9.53
C PHE A 128 -3.74 -2.43 10.70
N ILE A 129 -3.00 -3.51 10.97
CA ILE A 129 -3.05 -4.24 12.23
C ILE A 129 -1.84 -3.87 13.10
N ARG A 130 -1.99 -3.99 14.41
CA ARG A 130 -0.88 -3.82 15.36
C ARG A 130 -0.49 -5.18 15.94
N MET A 131 0.70 -5.67 15.61
CA MET A 131 1.31 -6.79 16.32
C MET A 131 1.77 -6.31 17.69
N ARG A 132 1.35 -7.03 18.75
CA ARG A 132 1.72 -6.71 20.15
C ARG A 132 2.95 -7.48 20.60
N GLU A 133 3.29 -8.55 19.90
CA GLU A 133 4.44 -9.38 20.16
C GLU A 133 5.26 -9.57 18.88
N PRO A 134 6.60 -9.60 18.97
CA PRO A 134 7.44 -9.89 17.81
C PRO A 134 7.27 -11.34 17.37
N ALA A 135 7.36 -11.58 16.07
CA ALA A 135 7.35 -12.93 15.53
C ALA A 135 8.57 -13.71 16.05
N ARG A 136 8.33 -14.95 16.51
CA ARG A 136 9.38 -15.77 17.16
C ARG A 136 10.45 -16.24 16.18
N THR A 137 10.08 -16.57 14.96
CA THR A 137 10.98 -17.12 13.93
C THR A 137 10.82 -16.39 12.61
N ARG A 138 11.84 -16.46 11.74
CA ARG A 138 11.77 -15.93 10.37
C ARG A 138 10.64 -16.56 9.54
N ARG A 139 10.26 -17.82 9.81
CA ARG A 139 9.16 -18.51 9.13
C ARG A 139 7.83 -17.87 9.46
N VAL A 140 7.58 -17.62 10.74
CA VAL A 140 6.36 -16.93 11.21
C VAL A 140 6.31 -15.50 10.69
N MET A 141 7.46 -14.78 10.71
CA MET A 141 7.56 -13.44 10.17
C MET A 141 7.18 -13.39 8.69
N PHE A 142 7.72 -14.32 7.89
CA PHE A 142 7.40 -14.44 6.47
C PHE A 142 5.92 -14.77 6.26
N ASP A 143 5.38 -15.77 6.97
CA ASP A 143 3.98 -16.18 6.80
C ASP A 143 3.02 -15.01 7.08
N ILE A 144 3.27 -14.23 8.14
CA ILE A 144 2.45 -13.06 8.47
C ILE A 144 2.64 -11.96 7.42
N GLY A 145 3.88 -11.59 7.10
CA GLY A 145 4.17 -10.49 6.17
C GLY A 145 3.68 -10.74 4.75
N ALA A 146 3.68 -12.00 4.27
CA ALA A 146 3.20 -12.31 2.93
C ALA A 146 1.67 -12.48 2.84
N ALA A 147 1.00 -12.84 3.94
CA ALA A 147 -0.43 -13.20 3.93
C ALA A 147 -1.34 -12.04 3.51
N GLY A 148 -1.07 -10.80 3.99
CA GLY A 148 -1.84 -9.62 3.63
C GLY A 148 -1.79 -9.31 2.14
N PRO A 149 -0.60 -9.09 1.55
CA PRO A 149 -0.44 -8.83 0.12
C PRO A 149 -1.14 -9.85 -0.76
N TRP A 150 -0.99 -11.15 -0.49
CA TRP A 150 -1.65 -12.20 -1.27
C TRP A 150 -3.17 -12.18 -1.11
N ALA A 151 -3.69 -11.95 0.10
CA ALA A 151 -5.13 -11.84 0.32
C ALA A 151 -5.73 -10.60 -0.37
N GLY A 152 -5.02 -9.46 -0.34
CA GLY A 152 -5.44 -8.23 -1.03
C GLY A 152 -5.48 -8.41 -2.55
N VAL A 153 -4.43 -8.98 -3.13
CA VAL A 153 -4.34 -9.22 -4.59
C VAL A 153 -5.41 -10.20 -5.08
N LEU A 154 -5.77 -11.21 -4.27
CA LEU A 154 -6.83 -12.16 -4.60
C LEU A 154 -8.17 -11.46 -4.87
N LEU A 155 -8.45 -10.33 -4.24
CA LEU A 155 -9.65 -9.51 -4.49
C LEU A 155 -9.38 -8.36 -5.47
N ALA A 156 -8.16 -7.81 -5.51
CA ALA A 156 -7.83 -6.73 -6.44
C ALA A 156 -7.89 -7.18 -7.90
N ILE A 157 -7.38 -8.38 -8.24
CA ILE A 157 -7.42 -8.91 -9.61
C ILE A 157 -8.85 -9.03 -10.15
N PRO A 158 -9.82 -9.68 -9.46
CA PRO A 158 -11.22 -9.69 -9.92
C PRO A 158 -11.82 -8.29 -10.05
N ALA A 159 -11.51 -7.37 -9.12
CA ALA A 159 -12.00 -6.00 -9.21
C ALA A 159 -11.46 -5.29 -10.46
N VAL A 160 -10.16 -5.46 -10.79
CA VAL A 160 -9.59 -4.95 -12.03
C VAL A 160 -10.30 -5.55 -13.24
N ILE A 161 -10.47 -6.88 -13.30
CA ILE A 161 -11.09 -7.56 -14.44
C ILE A 161 -12.53 -7.08 -14.65
N ILE A 162 -13.36 -7.11 -13.59
CA ILE A 162 -14.76 -6.68 -13.66
C ILE A 162 -14.84 -5.19 -14.03
N GLY A 163 -14.02 -4.37 -13.39
CA GLY A 163 -14.04 -2.95 -13.62
C GLY A 163 -13.55 -2.57 -15.03
N LEU A 164 -12.53 -3.23 -15.58
CA LEU A 164 -12.08 -3.03 -16.96
C LEU A 164 -13.16 -3.43 -17.97
N TYR A 165 -13.85 -4.54 -17.72
CA TYR A 165 -14.98 -4.95 -18.58
C TYR A 165 -16.11 -3.90 -18.61
N LEU A 166 -16.27 -3.14 -17.52
CA LEU A 166 -17.27 -2.07 -17.37
C LEU A 166 -16.71 -0.68 -17.73
N SER A 167 -15.46 -0.60 -18.19
CA SER A 167 -14.80 0.66 -18.55
C SER A 167 -15.07 1.03 -19.99
N ASP A 168 -15.08 2.34 -20.28
CA ASP A 168 -15.29 2.86 -21.63
C ASP A 168 -13.97 3.06 -22.34
N VAL A 169 -13.85 2.49 -23.54
CA VAL A 169 -12.69 2.67 -24.43
C VAL A 169 -13.02 3.70 -25.49
N THR A 170 -12.20 4.75 -25.58
CA THR A 170 -12.35 5.82 -26.55
C THR A 170 -11.06 6.01 -27.37
N PRO A 171 -11.13 6.57 -28.58
CA PRO A 171 -9.93 6.90 -29.33
C PRO A 171 -8.95 7.76 -28.52
N LEU A 172 -7.66 7.62 -28.75
CA LEU A 172 -6.63 8.40 -28.06
C LEU A 172 -6.82 9.90 -28.38
N ASP A 173 -7.18 10.65 -27.37
CA ASP A 173 -7.31 12.10 -27.43
C ASP A 173 -6.23 12.74 -26.52
N LYS A 174 -5.17 13.24 -27.14
CA LYS A 174 -4.06 13.92 -26.46
C LYS A 174 -4.43 15.33 -26.00
N SER A 175 -5.50 15.92 -26.54
CA SER A 175 -5.96 17.24 -26.15
C SER A 175 -6.75 17.25 -24.82
N ALA A 176 -7.25 16.11 -24.40
CA ALA A 176 -7.97 15.95 -23.14
C ALA A 176 -6.98 15.70 -22.00
N GLY A 177 -6.72 16.72 -21.20
CA GLY A 177 -5.99 16.57 -19.92
C GLY A 177 -6.72 15.67 -18.93
N GLY A 178 -6.00 15.16 -17.91
CA GLY A 178 -6.59 14.32 -16.87
C GLY A 178 -5.56 13.68 -15.95
N LEU A 179 -6.06 12.87 -15.02
CA LEU A 179 -5.23 12.02 -14.19
C LEU A 179 -4.96 10.72 -14.95
N GLU A 180 -3.70 10.48 -15.27
CA GLU A 180 -3.24 9.25 -15.90
C GLU A 180 -2.69 8.31 -14.84
N LEU A 181 -3.16 7.05 -14.88
CA LEU A 181 -2.68 5.99 -14.00
C LEU A 181 -1.51 5.27 -14.67
N GLY A 182 -0.44 5.12 -13.90
CA GLY A 182 0.71 4.35 -14.35
C GLY A 182 0.41 2.86 -14.43
N ASN A 183 0.98 2.24 -15.45
CA ASN A 183 0.81 0.83 -15.74
C ASN A 183 1.86 0.00 -14.97
N SER A 184 1.39 -0.95 -14.14
CA SER A 184 2.21 -2.07 -13.72
C SER A 184 2.12 -3.20 -14.75
N LEU A 185 3.10 -4.11 -14.77
CA LEU A 185 3.07 -5.26 -15.70
C LEU A 185 1.80 -6.09 -15.54
N LEU A 186 1.35 -6.29 -14.29
CA LEU A 186 0.13 -7.05 -14.01
C LEU A 186 -1.11 -6.32 -14.54
N PHE A 187 -1.23 -5.01 -14.28
CA PHE A 187 -2.37 -4.22 -14.71
C PHE A 187 -2.42 -4.10 -16.23
N LEU A 188 -1.28 -3.85 -16.88
CA LEU A 188 -1.16 -3.81 -18.34
C LEU A 188 -1.56 -5.15 -18.98
N GLY A 189 -1.07 -6.27 -18.43
CA GLY A 189 -1.43 -7.61 -18.91
C GLY A 189 -2.92 -7.90 -18.78
N LEU A 190 -3.54 -7.52 -17.65
CA LEU A 190 -4.98 -7.67 -17.44
C LEU A 190 -5.79 -6.78 -18.39
N SER A 191 -5.36 -5.52 -18.60
CA SER A 191 -6.00 -4.59 -19.53
C SER A 191 -5.98 -5.11 -20.97
N HIS A 192 -4.83 -5.62 -21.41
CA HIS A 192 -4.70 -6.21 -22.74
C HIS A 192 -5.62 -7.45 -22.92
N ILE A 193 -5.68 -8.32 -21.90
CA ILE A 193 -6.52 -9.54 -21.94
C ILE A 193 -8.00 -9.19 -21.92
N VAL A 194 -8.44 -8.22 -21.13
CA VAL A 194 -9.87 -7.91 -20.94
C VAL A 194 -10.40 -7.01 -22.06
N LEU A 195 -9.64 -5.99 -22.45
CA LEU A 195 -10.10 -5.00 -23.44
C LEU A 195 -9.87 -5.46 -24.89
N HIS A 196 -9.02 -6.47 -25.11
CA HIS A 196 -8.64 -6.99 -26.44
C HIS A 196 -8.06 -5.91 -27.39
N VAL A 197 -7.58 -4.81 -26.83
CA VAL A 197 -6.90 -3.71 -27.52
C VAL A 197 -5.59 -3.40 -26.82
N ASP A 198 -4.69 -2.74 -27.52
CA ASP A 198 -3.47 -2.22 -26.86
C ASP A 198 -3.86 -0.96 -26.06
N PRO A 199 -3.80 -1.01 -24.72
CA PRO A 199 -4.19 0.12 -23.88
C PRO A 199 -3.30 1.36 -24.08
N THR A 200 -2.14 1.22 -24.74
CA THR A 200 -1.26 2.36 -25.06
C THR A 200 -1.71 3.14 -26.30
N THR A 201 -2.66 2.61 -27.07
CA THR A 201 -3.18 3.21 -28.32
C THR A 201 -4.59 3.80 -28.18
N VAL A 202 -5.21 3.65 -27.03
CA VAL A 202 -6.57 4.10 -26.74
C VAL A 202 -6.61 4.83 -25.40
N ASN A 203 -7.64 5.65 -25.20
CA ASN A 203 -7.98 6.15 -23.87
C ASN A 203 -8.96 5.19 -23.20
N VAL A 204 -8.68 4.77 -21.98
CA VAL A 204 -9.58 3.95 -21.19
C VAL A 204 -10.09 4.80 -20.01
N ASN A 205 -11.37 5.13 -20.03
CA ASN A 205 -12.05 5.77 -18.91
C ASN A 205 -12.40 4.70 -17.88
N LEU A 206 -11.61 4.60 -16.82
CA LEU A 206 -11.75 3.53 -15.85
C LEU A 206 -13.06 3.62 -15.08
N ASN A 207 -13.77 2.50 -15.03
CA ASN A 207 -14.87 2.33 -14.09
C ASN A 207 -14.35 2.42 -12.64
N PRO A 208 -15.09 2.99 -11.68
CA PRO A 208 -14.67 3.09 -10.28
C PRO A 208 -14.24 1.75 -9.64
N ILE A 209 -14.82 0.62 -10.08
CA ILE A 209 -14.42 -0.72 -9.64
C ILE A 209 -12.99 -1.04 -10.11
N ALA A 210 -12.65 -0.72 -11.38
CA ALA A 210 -11.30 -0.90 -11.92
C ALA A 210 -10.28 -0.04 -11.18
N PHE A 211 -10.66 1.22 -10.89
CA PHE A 211 -9.80 2.13 -10.14
C PHE A 211 -9.56 1.63 -8.70
N ALA A 212 -10.59 1.11 -8.02
CA ALA A 212 -10.43 0.48 -6.71
C ALA A 212 -9.49 -0.73 -6.76
N GLY A 213 -9.60 -1.57 -7.81
CA GLY A 213 -8.71 -2.70 -8.04
C GLY A 213 -7.27 -2.26 -8.29
N TRP A 214 -7.07 -1.25 -9.16
CA TRP A 214 -5.75 -0.65 -9.41
C TRP A 214 -5.13 -0.09 -8.13
N LEU A 215 -5.90 0.63 -7.31
CA LEU A 215 -5.47 1.09 -6.00
C LEU A 215 -5.07 -0.07 -5.08
N GLY A 216 -5.82 -1.16 -5.09
CA GLY A 216 -5.49 -2.37 -4.35
C GLY A 216 -4.13 -2.95 -4.75
N LEU A 217 -3.84 -3.03 -6.05
CA LEU A 217 -2.52 -3.44 -6.56
C LEU A 217 -1.43 -2.45 -6.16
N PHE A 218 -1.71 -1.15 -6.25
CA PHE A 218 -0.77 -0.09 -5.87
C PHE A 218 -0.44 -0.12 -4.37
N VAL A 219 -1.45 -0.23 -3.50
CA VAL A 219 -1.25 -0.37 -2.05
C VAL A 219 -0.47 -1.64 -1.72
N THR A 220 -0.75 -2.74 -2.40
CA THR A 220 0.02 -3.98 -2.26
C THR A 220 1.49 -3.76 -2.63
N THR A 221 1.76 -3.03 -3.71
CA THR A 221 3.13 -2.67 -4.10
C THR A 221 3.83 -1.86 -3.01
N LEU A 222 3.16 -0.84 -2.45
CA LEU A 222 3.71 -0.01 -1.39
C LEU A 222 4.01 -0.83 -0.12
N ASN A 223 3.15 -1.76 0.24
CA ASN A 223 3.37 -2.66 1.37
C ASN A 223 4.51 -3.67 1.10
N LEU A 224 4.72 -4.05 -0.17
CA LEU A 224 5.81 -4.96 -0.56
C LEU A 224 7.15 -4.26 -0.79
N LEU A 225 7.27 -2.95 -0.53
CA LEU A 225 8.57 -2.25 -0.59
C LEU A 225 9.58 -2.93 0.35
N PRO A 226 10.83 -3.18 -0.10
CA PRO A 226 11.83 -3.96 0.64
C PRO A 226 12.50 -3.12 1.75
N VAL A 227 11.70 -2.47 2.61
CA VAL A 227 12.18 -1.48 3.59
C VAL A 227 11.61 -1.73 4.98
N GLY A 228 12.47 -1.64 5.97
CA GLY A 228 12.08 -1.57 7.38
C GLY A 228 11.16 -2.71 7.82
N GLN A 229 10.01 -2.34 8.34
CA GLN A 229 8.99 -3.25 8.86
C GLN A 229 7.74 -3.34 7.97
N LEU A 230 7.82 -2.86 6.71
CA LEU A 230 6.77 -3.12 5.72
C LEU A 230 6.71 -4.61 5.39
N ASP A 231 5.63 -5.06 4.78
CA ASP A 231 5.43 -6.48 4.44
C ASP A 231 6.56 -7.01 3.58
N GLY A 232 6.99 -6.25 2.57
CA GLY A 232 8.18 -6.56 1.77
C GLY A 232 9.46 -6.59 2.61
N GLY A 233 9.58 -5.71 3.61
CA GLY A 233 10.67 -5.74 4.58
C GLY A 233 10.71 -7.06 5.34
N HIS A 234 9.56 -7.58 5.80
CA HIS A 234 9.44 -8.89 6.45
C HIS A 234 9.87 -10.02 5.52
N VAL A 235 9.43 -10.00 4.25
CA VAL A 235 9.80 -10.99 3.23
C VAL A 235 11.31 -10.97 2.96
N ILE A 236 11.90 -9.80 2.75
CA ILE A 236 13.34 -9.63 2.50
C ILE A 236 14.16 -10.03 3.74
N TYR A 237 13.71 -9.69 4.95
CA TYR A 237 14.37 -10.13 6.17
C TYR A 237 14.34 -11.66 6.30
N ALA A 238 13.22 -12.30 5.96
CA ALA A 238 13.12 -13.75 6.00
C ALA A 238 14.05 -14.43 4.99
N LEU A 239 14.24 -13.87 3.79
CA LEU A 239 15.17 -14.38 2.77
C LEU A 239 16.63 -14.05 3.10
N PHE A 240 16.93 -12.80 3.45
CA PHE A 240 18.28 -12.25 3.56
C PHE A 240 18.48 -11.46 4.87
N PRO A 241 18.43 -12.11 6.06
CA PRO A 241 18.43 -11.40 7.34
C PRO A 241 19.70 -10.54 7.58
N ARG A 242 20.85 -10.96 7.02
CA ARG A 242 22.11 -10.20 7.14
C ARG A 242 22.22 -9.04 6.15
N LYS A 243 21.53 -9.11 5.03
CA LYS A 243 21.57 -8.10 3.95
C LYS A 243 20.37 -7.17 3.95
N HIS A 244 19.38 -7.38 4.83
CA HIS A 244 18.13 -6.60 4.86
C HIS A 244 18.38 -5.10 4.88
N ARG A 245 19.21 -4.60 5.81
CA ARG A 245 19.52 -3.16 5.92
C ARG A 245 20.16 -2.61 4.64
N THR A 246 21.08 -3.36 4.02
CA THR A 246 21.71 -2.95 2.76
C THR A 246 20.68 -2.85 1.64
N ILE A 247 19.77 -3.83 1.53
CA ILE A 247 18.69 -3.83 0.54
C ILE A 247 17.77 -2.63 0.76
N SER A 248 17.36 -2.35 2.01
CA SER A 248 16.55 -1.18 2.36
C SER A 248 17.23 0.14 1.98
N VAL A 249 18.54 0.29 2.23
CA VAL A 249 19.32 1.47 1.83
C VAL A 249 19.36 1.62 0.32
N LEU A 250 19.66 0.54 -0.41
CA LEU A 250 19.69 0.56 -1.88
C LEU A 250 18.32 0.92 -2.46
N PHE A 251 17.24 0.43 -1.85
CA PHE A 251 15.89 0.79 -2.26
C PHE A 251 15.61 2.30 -2.03
N VAL A 252 15.99 2.87 -0.88
CA VAL A 252 15.82 4.32 -0.64
C VAL A 252 16.63 5.13 -1.65
N ILE A 253 17.86 4.72 -1.96
CA ILE A 253 18.66 5.35 -3.01
C ILE A 253 17.92 5.26 -4.37
N SER A 254 17.33 4.10 -4.71
CA SER A 254 16.56 3.95 -5.95
C SER A 254 15.34 4.86 -6.01
N CYS A 255 14.63 5.07 -4.89
CA CYS A 255 13.52 6.04 -4.82
C CYS A 255 13.98 7.47 -5.16
N VAL A 256 15.11 7.90 -4.62
CA VAL A 256 15.69 9.21 -4.92
C VAL A 256 16.09 9.30 -6.41
N LEU A 257 16.74 8.26 -6.94
CA LEU A 257 17.14 8.20 -8.35
C LEU A 257 15.93 8.19 -9.30
N MET A 258 14.82 7.51 -8.95
CA MET A 258 13.58 7.53 -9.74
C MET A 258 12.94 8.92 -9.87
N VAL A 259 13.33 9.88 -9.03
CA VAL A 259 12.93 11.29 -9.17
C VAL A 259 14.00 12.10 -9.87
N LEU A 260 15.25 12.02 -9.39
CA LEU A 260 16.31 12.91 -9.86
C LEU A 260 16.77 12.62 -11.30
N VAL A 261 16.79 11.35 -11.73
CA VAL A 261 17.24 10.99 -13.08
C VAL A 261 16.24 11.45 -14.14
N PRO A 262 14.93 11.11 -14.06
CA PRO A 262 13.97 11.64 -15.04
C PRO A 262 13.88 13.16 -15.01
N LEU A 263 13.94 13.79 -13.83
CA LEU A 263 13.96 15.25 -13.70
C LEU A 263 15.14 15.86 -14.48
N ALA A 264 16.33 15.28 -14.41
CA ALA A 264 17.53 15.76 -15.13
C ALA A 264 17.43 15.52 -16.64
N LEU A 265 16.68 14.50 -17.07
CA LEU A 265 16.45 14.16 -18.49
C LEU A 265 15.24 14.88 -19.09
N GLY A 266 14.42 15.56 -18.29
CA GLY A 266 13.17 16.19 -18.72
C GLY A 266 12.00 15.21 -18.94
N ASP A 267 12.12 14.02 -18.35
CA ASP A 267 11.11 12.97 -18.42
C ASP A 267 10.10 13.06 -17.25
N ASN A 268 8.97 12.34 -17.39
CA ASN A 268 7.96 12.25 -16.34
C ASN A 268 8.47 11.46 -15.14
N PHE A 269 8.16 11.96 -13.94
CA PHE A 269 8.47 11.32 -12.67
C PHE A 269 7.36 11.53 -11.66
N TRP A 270 7.37 10.72 -10.60
CA TRP A 270 6.41 10.82 -9.50
C TRP A 270 7.09 11.25 -8.20
N TRP A 271 6.70 12.42 -7.67
CA TRP A 271 7.23 12.95 -6.41
C TRP A 271 6.98 12.04 -5.20
N GLY A 272 5.99 11.15 -5.27
CA GLY A 272 5.71 10.19 -4.22
C GLY A 272 6.91 9.30 -3.86
N TRP A 273 7.84 9.05 -4.78
CA TRP A 273 9.06 8.29 -4.44
C TRP A 273 9.97 9.06 -3.48
N MET A 274 10.03 10.40 -3.57
CA MET A 274 10.76 11.20 -2.59
C MET A 274 10.10 11.14 -1.21
N LEU A 275 8.75 11.20 -1.17
CA LEU A 275 8.00 11.01 0.07
C LEU A 275 8.29 9.63 0.68
N TRP A 276 8.26 8.56 -0.12
CA TRP A 276 8.57 7.21 0.34
C TRP A 276 10.01 7.05 0.81
N ALA A 277 10.99 7.73 0.18
CA ALA A 277 12.37 7.77 0.67
C ALA A 277 12.43 8.39 2.08
N VAL A 278 11.77 9.54 2.30
CA VAL A 278 11.72 10.22 3.61
C VAL A 278 11.00 9.37 4.65
N LEU A 279 9.83 8.82 4.32
CA LEU A 279 9.07 7.95 5.22
C LEU A 279 9.87 6.70 5.61
N SER A 280 10.55 6.08 4.65
CA SER A 280 11.41 4.91 4.89
C SER A 280 12.55 5.21 5.87
N LEU A 281 13.17 6.40 5.76
CA LEU A 281 14.18 6.86 6.71
C LEU A 281 13.58 7.08 8.10
N GLY A 282 12.39 7.66 8.19
CA GLY A 282 11.67 7.90 9.44
C GLY A 282 11.19 6.61 10.14
N LEU A 283 10.73 5.63 9.38
CA LEU A 283 10.30 4.32 9.89
C LEU A 283 11.48 3.42 10.29
N GLY A 284 12.70 3.74 9.82
CA GLY A 284 13.91 2.99 10.07
C GLY A 284 14.20 1.93 9.01
N LEU A 285 15.48 1.86 8.60
CA LEU A 285 15.96 0.95 7.57
C LEU A 285 16.29 -0.46 8.09
N GLY A 286 16.26 -0.63 9.42
CA GLY A 286 16.54 -1.91 10.07
C GLY A 286 15.26 -2.69 10.34
N HIS A 287 15.42 -4.00 10.51
CA HIS A 287 14.36 -4.89 10.95
C HIS A 287 14.70 -5.43 12.35
N PRO A 288 13.74 -5.43 13.32
CA PRO A 288 13.95 -6.08 14.59
C PRO A 288 14.30 -7.57 14.37
N SER A 289 15.31 -8.07 15.11
CA SER A 289 15.65 -9.47 15.01
C SER A 289 14.54 -10.35 15.59
N THR A 290 14.22 -11.44 14.90
CA THR A 290 13.42 -12.53 15.47
C THR A 290 14.20 -13.23 16.59
N ILE A 291 13.50 -13.89 17.53
CA ILE A 291 14.12 -14.64 18.62
C ILE A 291 15.02 -15.75 18.06
N ASP A 292 14.49 -16.53 17.11
CA ASP A 292 15.27 -17.50 16.33
C ASP A 292 15.63 -16.91 14.96
N ARG A 293 16.89 -16.50 14.85
CA ARG A 293 17.44 -15.85 13.66
C ARG A 293 18.02 -16.83 12.65
N ASP A 294 18.42 -18.00 13.11
CA ASP A 294 19.26 -18.90 12.32
C ASP A 294 18.47 -20.00 11.58
N THR A 295 17.23 -20.30 12.02
CA THR A 295 16.40 -21.28 11.33
C THR A 295 16.01 -20.80 9.92
N PRO A 296 16.48 -21.46 8.84
CA PRO A 296 16.20 -21.05 7.48
C PRO A 296 14.74 -21.31 7.10
N LEU A 297 14.27 -20.64 6.05
CA LEU A 297 12.99 -20.99 5.41
C LEU A 297 13.07 -22.41 4.84
N ASN A 298 11.99 -23.17 4.99
CA ASN A 298 11.87 -24.44 4.27
C ASN A 298 11.63 -24.18 2.76
N PRO A 299 11.87 -25.17 1.86
CA PRO A 299 11.77 -24.97 0.42
C PRO A 299 10.44 -24.37 -0.05
N ARG A 300 9.30 -24.79 0.55
CA ARG A 300 7.97 -24.28 0.19
C ARG A 300 7.84 -22.77 0.53
N ARG A 301 8.29 -22.36 1.73
CA ARG A 301 8.29 -20.95 2.12
C ARG A 301 9.29 -20.12 1.32
N ALA A 302 10.45 -20.69 0.99
CA ALA A 302 11.41 -20.02 0.13
C ALA A 302 10.83 -19.76 -1.27
N PHE A 303 10.14 -20.74 -1.86
CA PHE A 303 9.41 -20.55 -3.12
C PHE A 303 8.33 -19.47 -3.00
N ALA A 304 7.49 -19.51 -1.96
CA ALA A 304 6.46 -18.50 -1.72
C ALA A 304 7.07 -17.11 -1.50
N ALA A 305 8.22 -17.00 -0.84
CA ALA A 305 8.91 -15.72 -0.65
C ALA A 305 9.41 -15.14 -1.98
N TRP A 306 9.96 -15.96 -2.87
CA TRP A 306 10.33 -15.52 -4.22
C TRP A 306 9.11 -15.19 -5.07
N ALA A 307 8.01 -15.94 -4.94
CA ALA A 307 6.74 -15.59 -5.59
C ALA A 307 6.20 -14.23 -5.09
N THR A 308 6.39 -13.90 -3.80
CA THR A 308 6.02 -12.58 -3.25
C THR A 308 6.94 -11.47 -3.79
N VAL A 309 8.23 -11.73 -3.98
CA VAL A 309 9.14 -10.80 -4.66
C VAL A 309 8.73 -10.61 -6.12
N ALA A 310 8.36 -11.69 -6.83
CA ALA A 310 7.83 -11.60 -8.20
C ALA A 310 6.51 -10.80 -8.24
N LEU A 311 5.62 -10.98 -7.25
CA LEU A 311 4.41 -10.18 -7.12
C LEU A 311 4.73 -8.69 -7.01
N PHE A 312 5.70 -8.31 -6.16
CA PHE A 312 6.17 -6.92 -6.09
C PHE A 312 6.61 -6.40 -7.45
N ILE A 313 7.43 -7.15 -8.19
CA ILE A 313 7.94 -6.73 -9.50
C ILE A 313 6.79 -6.51 -10.49
N VAL A 314 5.82 -7.43 -10.57
CA VAL A 314 4.73 -7.32 -11.57
C VAL A 314 3.66 -6.29 -11.18
N THR A 315 3.55 -5.92 -9.90
CA THR A 315 2.63 -4.86 -9.45
C THR A 315 3.29 -3.49 -9.39
N PHE A 316 4.61 -3.41 -9.49
CA PHE A 316 5.36 -2.16 -9.39
C PHE A 316 5.13 -1.25 -10.62
N SER A 317 4.87 0.04 -10.35
CA SER A 317 4.82 1.09 -11.38
C SER A 317 5.80 2.21 -11.03
N PRO A 318 6.76 2.53 -11.91
CA PRO A 318 7.72 3.62 -11.66
C PRO A 318 7.08 5.01 -11.57
N VAL A 319 6.05 5.26 -12.36
CA VAL A 319 5.26 6.51 -12.35
C VAL A 319 3.80 6.13 -12.15
N PRO A 320 3.34 5.89 -10.90
CA PRO A 320 1.99 5.38 -10.66
C PRO A 320 0.90 6.41 -10.95
N LEU A 321 1.21 7.69 -10.87
CA LEU A 321 0.26 8.77 -11.12
C LEU A 321 0.95 9.91 -11.85
N SER A 322 0.35 10.39 -12.96
CA SER A 322 0.77 11.59 -13.68
C SER A 322 -0.44 12.47 -14.00
N ILE A 323 -0.21 13.78 -14.01
CA ILE A 323 -1.20 14.76 -14.44
C ILE A 323 -0.80 15.18 -15.85
N VAL A 324 -1.60 14.80 -16.83
CA VAL A 324 -1.43 15.24 -18.21
C VAL A 324 -2.15 16.58 -18.38
N GLN A 325 -1.41 17.61 -18.75
CA GLN A 325 -2.01 18.89 -19.13
C GLN A 325 -2.55 18.79 -20.55
N PRO A 326 -3.71 19.45 -20.83
CA PRO A 326 -4.21 19.53 -22.20
C PRO A 326 -3.12 20.13 -23.10
N GLU A 327 -2.83 19.49 -24.21
CA GLU A 327 -1.99 20.11 -25.24
C GLU A 327 -2.72 21.35 -25.73
N ALA A 328 -2.11 22.54 -25.57
CA ALA A 328 -2.72 23.80 -25.98
C ALA A 328 -3.09 23.68 -27.47
N ALA A 329 -4.36 23.83 -27.80
CA ALA A 329 -4.79 23.87 -29.19
C ALA A 329 -3.91 24.90 -29.91
N VAL A 330 -3.19 24.48 -30.96
CA VAL A 330 -2.43 25.38 -31.82
C VAL A 330 -3.45 26.42 -32.29
N PRO A 331 -3.30 27.71 -31.98
CA PRO A 331 -4.29 28.70 -32.39
C PRO A 331 -4.34 28.70 -33.90
N THR A 332 -5.41 28.19 -34.46
CA THR A 332 -5.78 28.48 -35.85
C THR A 332 -5.88 29.98 -35.95
N GLN A 333 -5.18 30.58 -36.92
CA GLN A 333 -4.97 32.03 -37.12
C GLN A 333 -6.25 32.80 -37.46
N GLU A 334 -7.42 32.46 -36.95
CA GLU A 334 -8.69 33.13 -37.15
C GLU A 334 -9.48 33.16 -35.84
N ASP A 335 -9.06 33.92 -34.85
CA ASP A 335 -9.99 34.58 -33.90
C ASP A 335 -9.25 35.49 -32.91
N ASN A 336 -8.76 36.63 -33.36
CA ASN A 336 -8.13 37.61 -32.53
C ASN A 336 -9.12 38.77 -32.20
N SER A 337 -10.27 38.48 -31.56
CA SER A 337 -11.09 39.62 -31.15
C SER A 337 -11.99 39.46 -29.89
N HIS A 338 -12.06 38.35 -29.20
CA HIS A 338 -12.91 38.30 -27.98
C HIS A 338 -12.49 37.31 -26.91
N SER A 339 -11.25 37.32 -26.43
CA SER A 339 -10.85 36.40 -25.34
C SER A 339 -9.98 37.06 -24.28
N GLN A 340 -10.38 38.21 -23.76
CA GLN A 340 -9.70 38.85 -22.62
C GLN A 340 -10.54 39.06 -21.38
N GLU A 341 -11.62 38.33 -21.15
CA GLU A 341 -12.34 38.41 -19.88
C GLU A 341 -12.98 37.04 -19.57
N ILE A 342 -12.30 36.11 -18.97
CA ILE A 342 -12.83 35.10 -18.03
C ILE A 342 -11.64 34.21 -17.55
N ILE A 343 -10.68 34.79 -16.85
CA ILE A 343 -9.72 33.99 -16.04
C ILE A 343 -9.65 34.62 -14.65
N HIS A 344 -10.72 34.55 -13.90
CA HIS A 344 -10.66 34.70 -12.44
C HIS A 344 -11.83 33.96 -11.80
N SER A 345 -11.50 33.01 -10.92
CA SER A 345 -12.35 32.36 -9.93
C SER A 345 -12.94 30.99 -10.27
N VAL A 346 -12.07 29.99 -10.55
CA VAL A 346 -12.43 28.62 -10.21
C VAL A 346 -11.40 28.15 -9.18
N PRO A 347 -11.80 27.74 -7.97
CA PRO A 347 -10.85 27.24 -6.99
C PRO A 347 -10.09 26.05 -7.59
N GLN A 348 -8.78 26.04 -7.39
CA GLN A 348 -7.86 25.01 -7.91
C GLN A 348 -8.30 23.58 -7.57
N TYR A 349 -9.08 23.43 -6.50
CA TYR A 349 -9.70 22.19 -6.04
C TYR A 349 -10.84 21.70 -6.95
N ASP A 350 -11.67 22.60 -7.47
CA ASP A 350 -12.78 22.27 -8.37
C ASP A 350 -12.27 21.80 -9.74
N GLN A 351 -11.13 22.33 -10.19
CA GLN A 351 -10.44 21.84 -11.39
C GLN A 351 -9.86 20.44 -11.16
N MET A 352 -9.30 20.16 -9.99
CA MET A 352 -8.77 18.84 -9.65
C MET A 352 -9.90 17.78 -9.57
N LEU A 353 -11.05 18.10 -9.00
CA LEU A 353 -12.21 17.19 -8.96
C LEU A 353 -12.78 16.88 -10.36
N ARG A 354 -12.84 17.88 -11.25
CA ARG A 354 -13.26 17.69 -12.65
C ARG A 354 -12.26 16.84 -13.45
N GLN A 355 -10.96 16.86 -13.07
CA GLN A 355 -9.95 16.02 -13.66
C GLN A 355 -10.05 14.56 -13.19
N ILE A 356 -10.49 14.32 -11.94
CA ILE A 356 -10.67 12.96 -11.40
C ILE A 356 -11.82 12.21 -12.11
N GLY A 357 -12.88 12.90 -12.55
CA GLY A 357 -13.93 12.30 -13.37
C GLY A 357 -13.44 11.79 -14.75
N ARG A 358 -12.16 12.00 -15.08
CA ARG A 358 -11.50 11.53 -16.30
C ARG A 358 -10.23 10.75 -15.98
N ILE A 359 -10.37 9.67 -15.21
CA ILE A 359 -9.25 8.77 -14.92
C ILE A 359 -8.97 7.94 -16.16
N LYS A 360 -7.78 8.07 -16.72
CA LYS A 360 -7.33 7.37 -17.93
C LYS A 360 -6.14 6.44 -17.61
N ILE A 361 -5.97 5.42 -18.43
CA ILE A 361 -4.77 4.59 -18.49
C ILE A 361 -3.82 5.16 -19.53
#